data_ba7d951e2f3174c983a90a929ef143a9
#
_entry.id   ba7d951e2f3174c983a90a929ef143a9
#
_cell.length_a   1.000
_cell.length_b   1.000
_cell.length_c   1.000
_cell.angle_alpha   90.00
_cell.angle_beta   90.00
_cell.angle_gamma   90.00
#
_symmetry.space_group_name_H-M   'P 1'
#
loop_
_entity.id
_entity.type
_entity.pdbx_description
1 polymer ?
#
loop_
_entity_poly.entity_id
_entity_poly.type
_entity_poly.pdbx_seq_one_letter_code
_entity_poly.pdbx_strand_id
1 'polypeptide(L)'
;GMPGISDPGYELVRDCIAVNIPVVPIPAATAAITALSASGLPTDRFVFEGFLPTKLKLRRDRLDQLQSESRTLIFYEAPHRLLETLMDLAVTFGGDRAVVAARELTKRFEEFWRGTLDEAIAHYRQHHPQGEFTVIVAGMQRDQPILSEDALKSELQILIRQGLSRSQASRQLAKQTTLSRRQIYQLALAIADDEAIK
;
A
#
# COMPACT_ATOMS: atom_id res chain seq x y z
N GLY A 1 17.66 4.55 14.14
CA GLY A 1 16.70 5.19 13.23
C GLY A 1 17.02 6.66 13.03
N MET A 2 16.17 7.33 12.27
CA MET A 2 16.26 8.79 12.06
C MET A 2 15.49 9.50 13.19
N PRO A 3 16.07 10.49 13.89
CA PRO A 3 15.39 11.30 14.88
C PRO A 3 14.12 11.97 14.31
N GLY A 4 13.11 12.16 15.13
CA GLY A 4 11.84 12.79 14.73
C GLY A 4 10.84 11.90 13.98
N ILE A 5 11.23 10.69 13.55
CA ILE A 5 10.32 9.75 12.87
C ILE A 5 9.86 8.67 13.85
N SER A 6 8.69 8.86 14.45
CA SER A 6 8.20 8.09 15.60
C SER A 6 9.21 8.06 16.76
N ASP A 7 9.93 9.17 16.94
CA ASP A 7 11.02 9.34 17.88
C ASP A 7 11.11 10.84 18.25
N PRO A 8 11.59 11.24 19.43
CA PRO A 8 11.80 12.64 19.78
C PRO A 8 12.71 13.38 18.80
N GLY A 9 12.54 14.69 18.68
CA GLY A 9 13.42 15.54 17.86
C GLY A 9 12.71 16.55 16.95
N TYR A 10 11.45 16.33 16.60
CA TYR A 10 10.70 17.24 15.72
C TYR A 10 10.70 18.70 16.23
N GLU A 11 10.40 18.90 17.52
CA GLU A 11 10.33 20.24 18.11
C GLU A 11 11.69 20.95 18.09
N LEU A 12 12.77 20.22 18.43
CA LEU A 12 14.13 20.74 18.37
C LEU A 12 14.51 21.17 16.94
N VAL A 13 14.22 20.36 15.95
CA VAL A 13 14.48 20.68 14.53
C VAL A 13 13.70 21.91 14.11
N ARG A 14 12.42 22.00 14.44
CA ARG A 14 11.56 23.15 14.17
C ARG A 14 12.12 24.43 14.80
N ASP A 15 12.52 24.36 16.05
CA ASP A 15 13.01 25.52 16.80
C ASP A 15 14.38 25.98 16.29
N CYS A 16 15.27 25.06 15.91
CA CYS A 16 16.53 25.39 15.24
C CYS A 16 16.28 26.12 13.92
N ILE A 17 15.37 25.65 13.10
CA ILE A 17 15.02 26.29 11.81
C ILE A 17 14.46 27.70 12.05
N ALA A 18 13.61 27.88 13.06
CA ALA A 18 13.00 29.18 13.38
C ALA A 18 14.02 30.27 13.75
N VAL A 19 15.17 29.89 14.28
CA VAL A 19 16.28 30.80 14.64
C VAL A 19 17.48 30.70 13.71
N ASN A 20 17.31 30.12 12.51
CA ASN A 20 18.35 29.96 11.48
C ASN A 20 19.58 29.18 11.93
N ILE A 21 19.44 28.23 12.84
CA ILE A 21 20.49 27.27 13.18
C ILE A 21 20.47 26.15 12.12
N PRO A 22 21.60 25.86 11.44
CA PRO A 22 21.66 24.80 10.45
C PRO A 22 21.38 23.43 11.04
N VAL A 23 20.48 22.66 10.40
CA VAL A 23 20.20 21.28 10.76
C VAL A 23 20.75 20.37 9.67
N VAL A 24 21.70 19.51 10.03
CA VAL A 24 22.34 18.58 9.09
C VAL A 24 21.90 17.16 9.41
N PRO A 25 21.10 16.52 8.55
CA PRO A 25 20.69 15.14 8.76
C PRO A 25 21.83 14.18 8.42
N ILE A 26 22.06 13.21 9.27
CA ILE A 26 22.99 12.11 9.00
C ILE A 26 22.14 10.89 8.60
N PRO A 27 22.27 10.39 7.36
CA PRO A 27 21.48 9.24 6.90
C PRO A 27 21.75 8.00 7.76
N ALA A 28 20.67 7.36 8.20
CA ALA A 28 20.72 6.13 8.96
C ALA A 28 19.61 5.16 8.51
N ALA A 29 19.76 3.88 8.86
CA ALA A 29 18.70 2.91 8.63
C ALA A 29 17.44 3.28 9.41
N THR A 30 16.28 3.13 8.77
CA THR A 30 14.97 3.26 9.43
C THR A 30 14.19 1.96 9.29
N ALA A 31 13.53 1.53 10.36
CA ALA A 31 12.78 0.28 10.35
C ALA A 31 11.69 0.27 9.24
N ALA A 32 11.02 1.39 9.02
CA ALA A 32 9.99 1.51 7.98
C ALA A 32 10.53 1.21 6.57
N ILE A 33 11.63 1.85 6.18
CA ILE A 33 12.21 1.66 4.83
C ILE A 33 12.90 0.30 4.72
N THR A 34 13.60 -0.15 5.77
CA THR A 34 14.24 -1.47 5.81
C THR A 34 13.20 -2.58 5.63
N ALA A 35 12.09 -2.51 6.37
CA ALA A 35 11.01 -3.47 6.25
C ALA A 35 10.34 -3.43 4.86
N LEU A 36 10.04 -2.23 4.36
CA LEU A 36 9.42 -2.07 3.04
C LEU A 36 10.28 -2.67 1.93
N SER A 37 11.58 -2.38 1.91
CA SER A 37 12.49 -2.85 0.86
C SER A 37 12.60 -4.37 0.79
N ALA A 38 12.36 -5.07 1.90
CA ALA A 38 12.40 -6.54 1.99
C ALA A 38 11.01 -7.18 2.07
N SER A 39 9.92 -6.41 2.00
CA SER A 39 8.55 -6.90 2.16
C SER A 39 8.06 -7.76 0.98
N GLY A 40 8.44 -7.42 -0.24
CA GLY A 40 7.86 -7.96 -1.47
C GLY A 40 6.54 -7.29 -1.87
N LEU A 41 6.09 -6.26 -1.15
CA LEU A 41 4.95 -5.42 -1.51
C LEU A 41 5.39 -4.23 -2.37
N PRO A 42 4.49 -3.55 -3.12
CA PRO A 42 4.82 -2.39 -3.93
C PRO A 42 5.52 -1.29 -3.13
N THR A 43 6.63 -0.76 -3.65
CA THR A 43 7.48 0.21 -2.97
C THR A 43 7.50 1.60 -3.63
N ASP A 44 6.89 1.73 -4.80
CA ASP A 44 6.87 2.97 -5.59
C ASP A 44 6.19 4.13 -4.87
N ARG A 45 5.15 3.84 -4.10
CA ARG A 45 4.45 4.79 -3.24
C ARG A 45 3.92 4.06 -2.00
N PHE A 46 4.12 4.66 -0.84
CA PHE A 46 3.67 4.11 0.44
C PHE A 46 3.20 5.22 1.38
N VAL A 47 2.51 4.83 2.43
CA VAL A 47 2.07 5.70 3.52
C VAL A 47 2.65 5.17 4.82
N PHE A 48 3.37 6.01 5.53
CA PHE A 48 3.87 5.71 6.86
C PHE A 48 2.93 6.28 7.92
N GLU A 49 2.32 5.42 8.71
CA GLU A 49 1.33 5.76 9.74
C GLU A 49 1.92 5.80 11.16
N GLY A 50 3.12 5.23 11.35
CA GLY A 50 3.70 5.10 12.69
C GLY A 50 2.87 4.18 13.58
N PHE A 51 2.74 4.53 14.86
CA PHE A 51 1.92 3.77 15.82
C PHE A 51 0.46 4.18 15.74
N LEU A 52 -0.41 3.20 15.61
CA LEU A 52 -1.85 3.43 15.68
C LEU A 52 -2.28 3.86 17.11
N PRO A 53 -3.37 4.65 17.23
CA PRO A 53 -3.89 5.05 18.53
C PRO A 53 -4.15 3.85 19.45
N THR A 54 -3.83 4.00 20.73
CA THR A 54 -4.07 2.94 21.74
C THR A 54 -5.54 2.76 22.06
N LYS A 55 -6.34 3.83 22.00
CA LYS A 55 -7.78 3.78 22.25
C LYS A 55 -8.48 3.14 21.05
N LEU A 56 -9.23 2.07 21.29
CA LEU A 56 -9.92 1.26 20.26
C LEU A 56 -10.72 2.12 19.27
N LYS A 57 -11.53 3.05 19.75
CA LYS A 57 -12.35 3.91 18.90
C LYS A 57 -11.48 4.73 17.95
N LEU A 58 -10.45 5.42 18.46
CA LEU A 58 -9.56 6.25 17.64
C LEU A 58 -8.75 5.42 16.64
N ARG A 59 -8.36 4.21 17.01
CA ARG A 59 -7.67 3.26 16.12
C ARG A 59 -8.56 2.86 14.96
N ARG A 60 -9.81 2.48 15.22
CA ARG A 60 -10.78 2.14 14.18
C ARG A 60 -11.14 3.33 13.30
N ASP A 61 -11.40 4.49 13.88
CA ASP A 61 -11.66 5.73 13.12
C ASP A 61 -10.48 6.04 12.18
N ARG A 62 -9.22 5.78 12.60
CA ARG A 62 -8.05 5.96 11.74
C ARG A 62 -7.98 4.91 10.63
N LEU A 63 -8.23 3.65 10.94
CA LEU A 63 -8.23 2.57 9.97
C LEU A 63 -9.33 2.77 8.92
N ASP A 64 -10.51 3.21 9.31
CA ASP A 64 -11.61 3.52 8.39
C ASP A 64 -11.22 4.59 7.36
N GLN A 65 -10.45 5.61 7.76
CA GLN A 65 -9.90 6.62 6.84
C GLN A 65 -8.90 6.03 5.83
N LEU A 66 -8.26 4.93 6.17
CA LEU A 66 -7.26 4.25 5.33
C LEU A 66 -7.87 3.10 4.50
N GLN A 67 -9.16 2.80 4.65
CA GLN A 67 -9.79 1.64 4.00
C GLN A 67 -9.63 1.64 2.48
N SER A 68 -9.71 2.81 1.85
CA SER A 68 -9.57 2.99 0.40
C SER A 68 -8.14 3.31 -0.07
N GLU A 69 -7.16 3.27 0.84
CA GLU A 69 -5.77 3.58 0.48
C GLU A 69 -5.19 2.48 -0.42
N SER A 70 -4.75 2.88 -1.60
CA SER A 70 -4.21 1.97 -2.62
C SER A 70 -2.69 1.79 -2.55
N ARG A 71 -2.01 2.62 -1.77
CA ARG A 71 -0.56 2.53 -1.55
C ARG A 71 -0.27 1.55 -0.42
N THR A 72 0.93 0.99 -0.41
CA THR A 72 1.41 0.18 0.71
C THR A 72 1.41 0.99 2.00
N LEU A 73 0.85 0.42 3.06
CA LEU A 73 0.76 1.03 4.39
C LEU A 73 1.84 0.46 5.31
N ILE A 74 2.46 1.31 6.12
CA ILE A 74 3.50 0.91 7.08
C ILE A 74 3.11 1.40 8.46
N PHE A 75 3.06 0.47 9.42
CA PHE A 75 2.78 0.73 10.82
C PHE A 75 3.94 0.27 11.70
N TYR A 76 4.17 0.95 12.80
CA TYR A 76 4.95 0.42 13.92
C TYR A 76 4.02 -0.17 14.95
N GLU A 77 4.42 -1.28 15.57
CA GLU A 77 3.59 -1.87 16.62
C GLU A 77 4.42 -2.57 17.70
N ALA A 78 3.91 -2.47 18.92
CA ALA A 78 4.48 -3.16 20.08
C ALA A 78 3.98 -4.60 20.16
N PRO A 79 4.79 -5.55 20.68
CA PRO A 79 4.43 -6.97 20.67
C PRO A 79 3.10 -7.26 21.39
N HIS A 80 2.86 -6.61 22.51
CA HIS A 80 1.65 -6.82 23.32
C HIS A 80 0.36 -6.32 22.66
N ARG A 81 0.45 -5.50 21.58
CA ARG A 81 -0.69 -4.96 20.83
C ARG A 81 -0.83 -5.58 19.44
N LEU A 82 0.19 -6.29 18.96
CA LEU A 82 0.25 -6.77 17.57
C LEU A 82 -1.01 -7.56 17.18
N LEU A 83 -1.41 -8.53 18.00
CA LEU A 83 -2.56 -9.38 17.68
C LEU A 83 -3.86 -8.58 17.59
N GLU A 84 -4.09 -7.66 18.52
CA GLU A 84 -5.27 -6.79 18.51
C GLU A 84 -5.29 -5.88 17.30
N THR A 85 -4.13 -5.29 16.95
CA THR A 85 -3.98 -4.45 15.77
C THR A 85 -4.22 -5.24 14.47
N LEU A 86 -3.68 -6.45 14.34
CA LEU A 86 -3.94 -7.30 13.17
C LEU A 86 -5.43 -7.64 13.03
N MET A 87 -6.14 -7.89 14.13
CA MET A 87 -7.59 -8.13 14.11
C MET A 87 -8.37 -6.90 13.63
N ASP A 88 -8.03 -5.70 14.11
CA ASP A 88 -8.67 -4.47 13.66
C ASP A 88 -8.34 -4.16 12.18
N LEU A 89 -7.11 -4.44 11.73
CA LEU A 89 -6.71 -4.36 10.32
C LEU A 89 -7.54 -5.31 9.45
N ALA A 90 -7.71 -6.57 9.88
CA ALA A 90 -8.50 -7.57 9.14
C ALA A 90 -9.98 -7.18 9.02
N VAL A 91 -10.56 -6.62 10.09
CA VAL A 91 -11.94 -6.13 10.09
C VAL A 91 -12.12 -4.99 9.07
N THR A 92 -11.14 -4.08 8.96
CA THR A 92 -11.26 -2.90 8.10
C THR A 92 -10.85 -3.16 6.66
N PHE A 93 -9.77 -3.92 6.44
CA PHE A 93 -9.16 -4.10 5.11
C PHE A 93 -9.49 -5.42 4.43
N GLY A 94 -10.10 -6.36 5.16
CA GLY A 94 -10.32 -7.75 4.73
C GLY A 94 -9.23 -8.69 5.20
N GLY A 95 -9.64 -9.90 5.63
CA GLY A 95 -8.71 -10.91 6.17
C GLY A 95 -7.72 -11.49 5.15
N ASP A 96 -8.06 -11.41 3.88
CA ASP A 96 -7.25 -11.84 2.73
C ASP A 96 -6.17 -10.83 2.32
N ARG A 97 -6.16 -9.62 2.92
CA ARG A 97 -5.19 -8.57 2.63
C ARG A 97 -3.78 -9.03 2.96
N ALA A 98 -2.86 -8.92 2.00
CA ALA A 98 -1.47 -9.27 2.19
C ALA A 98 -0.79 -8.39 3.25
N VAL A 99 -0.04 -9.03 4.14
CA VAL A 99 0.68 -8.38 5.24
C VAL A 99 2.06 -8.99 5.42
N VAL A 100 3.00 -8.15 5.82
CA VAL A 100 4.33 -8.54 6.26
C VAL A 100 4.56 -8.00 7.67
N ALA A 101 4.92 -8.86 8.59
CA ALA A 101 5.34 -8.48 9.93
C ALA A 101 6.86 -8.65 10.05
N ALA A 102 7.58 -7.53 10.01
CA ALA A 102 9.03 -7.50 10.20
C ALA A 102 9.34 -7.23 11.67
N ARG A 103 10.08 -8.14 12.29
CA ARG A 103 10.39 -8.13 13.71
C ARG A 103 11.87 -7.90 13.95
N GLU A 104 12.21 -7.12 14.98
CA GLU A 104 13.57 -6.94 15.51
C GLU A 104 14.61 -6.64 14.42
N LEU A 105 14.25 -5.79 13.46
CA LEU A 105 15.10 -5.42 12.33
C LEU A 105 16.47 -4.95 12.78
N THR A 106 17.52 -5.44 12.10
CA THR A 106 18.94 -5.19 12.38
C THR A 106 19.45 -5.76 13.71
N LYS A 107 18.63 -6.54 14.42
CA LYS A 107 18.96 -7.19 15.68
C LYS A 107 19.15 -8.71 15.50
N ARG A 108 19.58 -9.39 16.57
CA ARG A 108 19.86 -10.85 16.55
C ARG A 108 18.67 -11.71 16.16
N PHE A 109 17.45 -11.27 16.46
CA PHE A 109 16.22 -12.02 16.23
C PHE A 109 15.37 -11.41 15.11
N GLU A 110 16.03 -10.85 14.08
CA GLU A 110 15.38 -10.33 12.89
C GLU A 110 14.59 -11.44 12.18
N GLU A 111 13.35 -11.14 11.87
CA GLU A 111 12.44 -12.07 11.23
C GLU A 111 11.47 -11.32 10.31
N PHE A 112 11.15 -11.92 9.17
CA PHE A 112 10.10 -11.47 8.26
C PHE A 112 9.04 -12.56 8.12
N TRP A 113 7.89 -12.36 8.72
CA TRP A 113 6.73 -13.19 8.48
C TRP A 113 5.89 -12.59 7.34
N ARG A 114 5.37 -13.42 6.42
CA ARG A 114 4.58 -12.99 5.24
C ARG A 114 3.37 -13.87 5.06
N GLY A 115 2.22 -13.27 4.69
CA GLY A 115 0.97 -13.96 4.42
C GLY A 115 -0.19 -12.97 4.33
N THR A 116 -1.37 -13.43 4.65
CA THR A 116 -2.58 -12.61 4.78
C THR A 116 -2.81 -12.18 6.24
N LEU A 117 -3.71 -11.22 6.46
CA LEU A 117 -4.06 -10.78 7.82
C LEU A 117 -4.66 -11.94 8.65
N ASP A 118 -5.51 -12.78 8.06
CA ASP A 118 -6.09 -13.94 8.75
C ASP A 118 -5.02 -14.98 9.12
N GLU A 119 -4.07 -15.25 8.22
CA GLU A 119 -2.94 -16.13 8.50
C GLU A 119 -2.02 -15.55 9.58
N ALA A 120 -1.78 -14.23 9.57
CA ALA A 120 -1.00 -13.56 10.60
C ALA A 120 -1.68 -13.67 11.98
N ILE A 121 -2.98 -13.46 12.05
CA ILE A 121 -3.77 -13.62 13.27
C ILE A 121 -3.66 -15.08 13.80
N ALA A 122 -3.81 -16.05 12.92
CA ALA A 122 -3.69 -17.47 13.29
C ALA A 122 -2.28 -17.80 13.81
N HIS A 123 -1.25 -17.31 13.13
CA HIS A 123 0.15 -17.49 13.52
C HIS A 123 0.45 -16.88 14.89
N TYR A 124 0.11 -15.59 15.10
CA TYR A 124 0.46 -14.89 16.35
C TYR A 124 -0.45 -15.26 17.53
N ARG A 125 -1.55 -15.95 17.32
CA ARG A 125 -2.29 -16.65 18.41
C ARG A 125 -1.52 -17.84 18.97
N GLN A 126 -0.74 -18.52 18.14
CA GLN A 126 0.06 -19.69 18.55
C GLN A 126 1.48 -19.31 18.97
N HIS A 127 2.03 -18.27 18.38
CA HIS A 127 3.40 -17.79 18.61
C HIS A 127 3.36 -16.41 19.25
N HIS A 128 3.53 -16.34 20.55
CA HIS A 128 3.43 -15.08 21.28
C HIS A 128 4.39 -14.02 20.72
N PRO A 129 3.91 -12.83 20.28
CA PRO A 129 4.74 -11.79 19.71
C PRO A 129 5.79 -11.29 20.71
N GLN A 130 7.04 -11.12 20.26
CA GLN A 130 8.15 -10.58 21.05
C GLN A 130 8.95 -9.59 20.23
N GLY A 131 9.48 -8.57 20.88
CA GLY A 131 10.26 -7.51 20.22
C GLY A 131 9.39 -6.49 19.50
N GLU A 132 10.01 -5.59 18.77
CA GLU A 132 9.35 -4.50 18.04
C GLU A 132 8.99 -4.94 16.63
N PHE A 133 7.82 -4.52 16.17
CA PHE A 133 7.31 -4.86 14.85
C PHE A 133 7.17 -3.65 13.93
N THR A 134 7.52 -3.86 12.67
CA THR A 134 7.09 -3.04 11.55
C THR A 134 6.11 -3.86 10.72
N VAL A 135 4.86 -3.45 10.70
CA VAL A 135 3.78 -4.13 9.97
C VAL A 135 3.56 -3.41 8.64
N ILE A 136 3.68 -4.14 7.53
CA ILE A 136 3.47 -3.59 6.19
C ILE A 136 2.25 -4.28 5.61
N VAL A 137 1.27 -3.49 5.18
CA VAL A 137 0.01 -3.99 4.64
C VAL A 137 -0.12 -3.53 3.19
N ALA A 138 -0.50 -4.44 2.31
CA ALA A 138 -0.77 -4.09 0.92
C ALA A 138 -1.88 -3.05 0.84
N GLY A 139 -1.74 -2.09 -0.06
CA GLY A 139 -2.80 -1.15 -0.39
C GLY A 139 -4.05 -1.86 -0.91
N MET A 140 -5.17 -1.15 -0.89
CA MET A 140 -6.40 -1.65 -1.50
C MET A 140 -6.13 -1.97 -2.98
N GLN A 141 -6.21 -3.24 -3.32
CA GLN A 141 -6.31 -3.61 -4.72
C GLN A 141 -7.73 -3.24 -5.16
N ARG A 142 -7.84 -2.30 -6.07
CA ARG A 142 -9.09 -2.21 -6.82
C ARG A 142 -9.18 -3.53 -7.57
N ASP A 143 -10.23 -4.28 -7.38
CA ASP A 143 -10.62 -5.34 -8.29
C ASP A 143 -10.80 -4.69 -9.66
N GLN A 144 -9.68 -4.56 -10.38
CA GLN A 144 -9.75 -4.22 -11.79
C GLN A 144 -10.14 -5.53 -12.45
N PRO A 145 -11.34 -5.61 -13.00
CA PRO A 145 -11.78 -6.84 -13.63
C PRO A 145 -10.72 -7.24 -14.67
N ILE A 146 -10.25 -8.47 -14.58
CA ILE A 146 -9.47 -9.08 -15.67
C ILE A 146 -10.49 -9.24 -16.79
N LEU A 147 -10.69 -8.16 -17.55
CA LEU A 147 -11.57 -8.20 -18.72
C LEU A 147 -10.91 -9.16 -19.73
N SER A 148 -11.68 -10.11 -20.23
CA SER A 148 -11.25 -10.92 -21.36
C SER A 148 -10.89 -10.02 -22.54
N GLU A 149 -10.04 -10.48 -23.45
CA GLU A 149 -9.66 -9.71 -24.63
C GLU A 149 -10.89 -9.24 -25.44
N ASP A 150 -11.92 -10.08 -25.51
CA ASP A 150 -13.17 -9.75 -26.19
C ASP A 150 -13.97 -8.68 -25.45
N ALA A 151 -14.01 -8.72 -24.12
CA ALA A 151 -14.65 -7.68 -23.30
C ALA A 151 -13.91 -6.34 -23.43
N LEU A 152 -12.57 -6.36 -23.48
CA LEU A 152 -11.75 -5.16 -23.73
C LEU A 152 -11.99 -4.57 -25.11
N LYS A 153 -12.09 -5.40 -26.15
CA LYS A 153 -12.41 -4.95 -27.52
C LYS A 153 -13.80 -4.33 -27.58
N SER A 154 -14.80 -4.96 -26.94
CA SER A 154 -16.17 -4.44 -26.88
C SER A 154 -16.24 -3.08 -26.20
N GLU A 155 -15.56 -2.92 -25.06
CA GLU A 155 -15.50 -1.64 -24.32
C GLU A 155 -14.77 -0.55 -25.12
N LEU A 156 -13.67 -0.91 -25.81
CA LEU A 156 -12.98 0.01 -26.73
C LEU A 156 -13.88 0.47 -27.86
N GLN A 157 -14.67 -0.43 -28.46
CA GLN A 157 -15.62 -0.08 -29.52
C GLN A 157 -16.67 0.90 -29.02
N ILE A 158 -17.21 0.68 -27.81
CA ILE A 158 -18.19 1.58 -27.21
C ILE A 158 -17.60 2.99 -27.04
N LEU A 159 -16.37 3.09 -26.47
CA LEU A 159 -15.71 4.36 -26.25
C LEU A 159 -15.39 5.09 -27.57
N ILE A 160 -14.97 4.36 -28.61
CA ILE A 160 -14.69 4.92 -29.94
C ILE A 160 -15.99 5.41 -30.59
N ARG A 161 -17.10 4.66 -30.51
CA ARG A 161 -18.43 5.10 -31.00
C ARG A 161 -18.95 6.33 -30.27
N GLN A 162 -18.55 6.54 -29.03
CA GLN A 162 -18.84 7.77 -28.26
C GLN A 162 -17.97 8.98 -28.68
N GLY A 163 -17.13 8.83 -29.70
CA GLY A 163 -16.31 9.91 -30.26
C GLY A 163 -14.92 10.06 -29.66
N LEU A 164 -14.47 9.12 -28.81
CA LEU A 164 -13.10 9.15 -28.32
C LEU A 164 -12.15 8.60 -29.37
N SER A 165 -10.98 9.24 -29.54
CA SER A 165 -9.90 8.66 -30.35
C SER A 165 -9.40 7.36 -29.71
N ARG A 166 -8.87 6.43 -30.51
CA ARG A 166 -8.24 5.17 -30.04
C ARG A 166 -7.25 5.41 -28.89
N SER A 167 -6.47 6.49 -28.97
CA SER A 167 -5.51 6.88 -27.93
C SER A 167 -6.19 7.30 -26.61
N GLN A 168 -7.31 8.03 -26.71
CA GLN A 168 -8.09 8.46 -25.53
C GLN A 168 -8.81 7.28 -24.89
N ALA A 169 -9.49 6.45 -25.71
CA ALA A 169 -10.16 5.24 -25.25
C ALA A 169 -9.18 4.28 -24.54
N SER A 170 -8.00 4.03 -25.14
CA SER A 170 -6.96 3.20 -24.51
C SER A 170 -6.45 3.79 -23.20
N ARG A 171 -6.30 5.10 -23.09
CA ARG A 171 -5.90 5.76 -21.83
C ARG A 171 -6.96 5.64 -20.77
N GLN A 172 -8.23 5.75 -21.13
CA GLN A 172 -9.35 5.64 -20.20
C GLN A 172 -9.47 4.20 -19.68
N LEU A 173 -9.43 3.21 -20.58
CA LEU A 173 -9.57 1.81 -20.23
C LEU A 173 -8.36 1.28 -19.42
N ALA A 174 -7.15 1.78 -19.67
CA ALA A 174 -5.96 1.45 -18.90
C ALA A 174 -6.05 1.88 -17.42
N LYS A 175 -6.89 2.85 -17.07
CA LYS A 175 -7.16 3.23 -15.68
C LYS A 175 -8.09 2.25 -14.96
N GLN A 176 -8.80 1.42 -15.70
CA GLN A 176 -9.85 0.52 -15.23
C GLN A 176 -9.45 -0.96 -15.32
N THR A 177 -8.24 -1.25 -15.82
CA THR A 177 -7.73 -2.61 -16.05
C THR A 177 -6.30 -2.75 -15.57
N THR A 178 -5.83 -3.99 -15.42
CA THR A 178 -4.44 -4.29 -15.06
C THR A 178 -3.47 -4.16 -16.26
N LEU A 179 -4.00 -3.96 -17.47
CA LEU A 179 -3.20 -3.87 -18.69
C LEU A 179 -2.60 -2.48 -18.89
N SER A 180 -1.39 -2.43 -19.41
CA SER A 180 -0.75 -1.18 -19.79
C SER A 180 -1.49 -0.50 -20.94
N ARG A 181 -1.42 0.84 -20.99
CA ARG A 181 -1.96 1.61 -22.12
C ARG A 181 -1.47 1.09 -23.47
N ARG A 182 -0.22 0.63 -23.56
CA ARG A 182 0.38 0.10 -24.78
C ARG A 182 -0.31 -1.18 -25.25
N GLN A 183 -0.58 -2.11 -24.33
CA GLN A 183 -1.30 -3.35 -24.63
C GLN A 183 -2.73 -3.06 -25.10
N ILE A 184 -3.45 -2.20 -24.40
CA ILE A 184 -4.82 -1.84 -24.79
C ILE A 184 -4.84 -1.08 -26.13
N TYR A 185 -3.85 -0.24 -26.41
CA TYR A 185 -3.75 0.44 -27.69
C TYR A 185 -3.51 -0.53 -28.85
N GLN A 186 -2.75 -1.60 -28.65
CA GLN A 186 -2.59 -2.67 -29.66
C GLN A 186 -3.93 -3.37 -29.96
N LEU A 187 -4.73 -3.61 -28.94
CA LEU A 187 -6.09 -4.13 -29.14
C LEU A 187 -6.98 -3.14 -29.89
N ALA A 188 -6.88 -1.85 -29.59
CA ALA A 188 -7.62 -0.80 -30.28
C ALA A 188 -7.24 -0.67 -31.78
N LEU A 189 -6.00 -0.99 -32.13
CA LEU A 189 -5.56 -1.04 -33.53
C LEU A 189 -6.11 -2.26 -34.28
N ALA A 190 -6.36 -3.37 -33.58
CA ALA A 190 -6.91 -4.59 -34.16
C ALA A 190 -8.44 -4.52 -34.37
N ILE A 191 -9.10 -3.49 -33.81
CA ILE A 191 -10.52 -3.24 -34.09
C ILE A 191 -10.63 -2.60 -35.48
N ALA A 192 -11.23 -3.35 -36.42
CA ALA A 192 -11.46 -2.86 -37.78
C ALA A 192 -12.34 -1.58 -37.75
N ASP A 193 -12.05 -0.65 -38.68
CA ASP A 193 -12.91 0.50 -38.90
C ASP A 193 -14.19 0.01 -39.64
N ASP A 194 -15.19 -0.39 -38.84
CA ASP A 194 -16.50 -0.79 -39.38
C ASP A 194 -17.36 0.42 -39.82
N GLU A 195 -16.76 1.57 -40.08
CA GLU A 195 -17.44 2.76 -40.59
C GLU A 195 -16.65 3.47 -41.69
N ALA A 196 -16.41 2.76 -42.78
CA ALA A 196 -16.12 3.41 -44.05
C ALA A 196 -17.19 3.05 -45.09
N ILE A 197 -18.48 3.00 -44.68
CA ILE A 197 -19.59 2.95 -45.64
C ILE A 197 -20.81 3.62 -44.98
N LYS A 198 -20.93 4.95 -45.07
CA LYS A 198 -22.13 5.69 -45.47
C LYS A 198 -21.84 7.17 -45.57
#